data_2f82df303b3d6c04d487b3910932bea8
#
_entry.id   2f82df303b3d6c04d487b3910932bea8
#
_cell.length_a   1.000
_cell.length_b   1.000
_cell.length_c   1.000
_cell.angle_alpha   90.00
_cell.angle_beta   90.00
_cell.angle_gamma   90.00
#
_symmetry.space_group_name_H-M   'P 1'
#
loop_
_entity.id
_entity.type
_entity.pdbx_description
1 polymer ?
#
loop_
_entity_poly.entity_id
_entity_poly.type
_entity_poly.pdbx_seq_one_letter_code
_entity_poly.pdbx_strand_id
1 'polypeptide(L)'
;MGKELIFKALRHEKLDEVPWVPFAGVHAGLLKGYTAEEMLKDSDKIVESLKEVNKLYMPDGLPVLFDLQIEAEILGCELMWAKDNPPSVKTHPLENEKTLPCTCMMPTEESGRIPMALDATRRIKEAVGDDVAIYGLICGPFTLASHLRGSNIFMDMMKDKEYVKDLVGYCGQVACKMAEMYINAGCDVIAVVDPLISQVSPKMIEKMLSESFVGVFDY
;
A
#
# COMPACT_ATOMS: atom_id res chain seq x y z
N MET A 1 -1.49 4.84 24.56
CA MET A 1 -1.29 6.31 24.53
C MET A 1 -1.02 6.79 23.11
N GLY A 2 -0.08 6.26 22.37
CA GLY A 2 0.19 6.67 20.98
C GLY A 2 -0.98 6.47 20.03
N LYS A 3 -1.64 5.32 20.11
CA LYS A 3 -2.83 5.01 19.30
C LYS A 3 -3.94 6.06 19.42
N GLU A 4 -4.24 6.52 20.63
CA GLU A 4 -5.27 7.55 20.85
C GLU A 4 -4.85 8.91 20.28
N LEU A 5 -3.54 9.22 20.28
CA LEU A 5 -3.01 10.44 19.66
C LEU A 5 -3.25 10.43 18.14
N ILE A 6 -3.05 9.27 17.47
CA ILE A 6 -3.38 9.08 16.06
C ILE A 6 -4.88 9.31 15.81
N PHE A 7 -5.75 8.69 16.59
CA PHE A 7 -7.20 8.86 16.40
C PHE A 7 -7.67 10.30 16.61
N LYS A 8 -7.12 11.00 17.60
CA LYS A 8 -7.39 12.43 17.79
C LYS A 8 -6.96 13.26 16.58
N ALA A 9 -5.76 12.96 16.02
CA ALA A 9 -5.30 13.62 14.81
C ALA A 9 -6.25 13.40 13.62
N LEU A 10 -6.69 12.16 13.42
CA LEU A 10 -7.64 11.82 12.35
C LEU A 10 -9.01 12.48 12.53
N ARG A 11 -9.44 12.72 13.76
CA ARG A 11 -10.67 13.47 14.06
C ARG A 11 -10.49 14.99 14.05
N HIS A 12 -9.30 15.49 13.68
CA HIS A 12 -8.96 16.93 13.72
C HIS A 12 -9.11 17.59 15.11
N GLU A 13 -8.92 16.81 16.16
CA GLU A 13 -8.92 17.33 17.54
C GLU A 13 -7.62 18.07 17.84
N LYS A 14 -7.68 19.00 18.81
CA LYS A 14 -6.47 19.70 19.28
C LYS A 14 -5.52 18.71 19.95
N LEU A 15 -4.26 18.73 19.53
CA LEU A 15 -3.20 17.88 20.05
C LEU A 15 -2.16 18.75 20.79
N ASP A 16 -1.61 18.19 21.87
CA ASP A 16 -0.48 18.77 22.59
C ASP A 16 0.86 18.29 22.03
N GLU A 17 0.86 17.15 21.33
CA GLU A 17 2.02 16.54 20.70
C GLU A 17 1.69 16.12 19.25
N VAL A 18 2.70 16.10 18.38
CA VAL A 18 2.55 15.62 17.00
C VAL A 18 2.72 14.11 16.98
N PRO A 19 1.72 13.35 16.49
CA PRO A 19 1.87 11.89 16.39
C PRO A 19 2.97 11.51 15.39
N TRP A 20 3.73 10.48 15.72
CA TRP A 20 4.82 10.00 14.91
C TRP A 20 4.58 8.60 14.37
N VAL A 21 4.61 8.47 13.04
CA VAL A 21 4.42 7.20 12.31
C VAL A 21 5.59 7.00 11.36
N PRO A 22 6.64 6.25 11.77
CA PRO A 22 7.76 5.95 10.87
C PRO A 22 7.35 4.90 9.83
N PHE A 23 7.51 5.23 8.56
CA PHE A 23 7.36 4.28 7.45
C PHE A 23 8.68 3.53 7.26
N ALA A 24 9.00 2.66 8.21
CA ALA A 24 10.31 2.00 8.27
C ALA A 24 10.60 1.10 7.05
N GLY A 25 9.56 0.47 6.47
CA GLY A 25 9.72 -0.37 5.29
C GLY A 25 10.81 -1.43 5.44
N VAL A 26 11.64 -1.60 4.43
CA VAL A 26 12.74 -2.57 4.42
C VAL A 26 13.85 -2.27 5.45
N HIS A 27 13.93 -1.03 5.93
CA HIS A 27 14.84 -0.68 7.04
C HIS A 27 14.57 -1.53 8.29
N ALA A 28 13.31 -1.87 8.53
CA ALA A 28 12.94 -2.75 9.65
C ALA A 28 13.65 -4.11 9.56
N GLY A 29 13.72 -4.70 8.36
CA GLY A 29 14.46 -5.95 8.12
C GLY A 29 15.95 -5.82 8.35
N LEU A 30 16.54 -4.70 7.91
CA LEU A 30 17.96 -4.43 8.10
C LEU A 30 18.37 -4.34 9.58
N LEU A 31 17.48 -3.87 10.47
CA LEU A 31 17.72 -3.88 11.93
C LEU A 31 17.89 -5.29 12.49
N LYS A 32 17.35 -6.30 11.82
CA LYS A 32 17.47 -7.73 12.17
C LYS A 32 18.49 -8.47 11.32
N GLY A 33 19.13 -7.79 10.35
CA GLY A 33 20.08 -8.39 9.42
C GLY A 33 19.44 -9.14 8.26
N TYR A 34 18.13 -8.95 8.02
CA TYR A 34 17.43 -9.53 6.89
C TYR A 34 17.54 -8.64 5.65
N THR A 35 17.63 -9.26 4.49
CA THR A 35 17.46 -8.55 3.22
C THR A 35 16.00 -8.12 3.02
N ALA A 36 15.76 -7.17 2.12
CA ALA A 36 14.41 -6.76 1.75
C ALA A 36 13.56 -7.94 1.25
N GLU A 37 14.14 -8.78 0.39
CA GLU A 37 13.45 -9.95 -0.15
C GLU A 37 13.10 -10.97 0.94
N GLU A 38 14.02 -11.26 1.84
CA GLU A 38 13.77 -12.18 2.95
C GLU A 38 12.68 -11.69 3.88
N MET A 39 12.68 -10.40 4.23
CA MET A 39 11.65 -9.81 5.07
C MET A 39 10.29 -9.79 4.38
N LEU A 40 10.23 -9.29 3.13
CA LEU A 40 8.98 -9.10 2.41
C LEU A 40 8.34 -10.40 1.87
N LYS A 41 8.94 -11.56 2.14
CA LYS A 41 8.42 -12.89 1.77
C LYS A 41 8.14 -13.80 2.97
N ASP A 42 8.30 -13.30 4.21
CA ASP A 42 8.23 -14.13 5.41
C ASP A 42 7.56 -13.37 6.57
N SER A 43 6.38 -13.85 7.01
CA SER A 43 5.62 -13.20 8.08
C SER A 43 6.35 -13.18 9.42
N ASP A 44 7.14 -14.20 9.74
CA ASP A 44 7.94 -14.24 10.98
C ASP A 44 8.98 -13.13 10.98
N LYS A 45 9.68 -12.96 9.86
CA LYS A 45 10.68 -11.90 9.70
C LYS A 45 10.08 -10.50 9.75
N ILE A 46 8.88 -10.30 9.15
CA ILE A 46 8.14 -9.04 9.28
C ILE A 46 7.84 -8.76 10.75
N VAL A 47 7.24 -9.72 11.46
CA VAL A 47 6.85 -9.56 12.85
C VAL A 47 8.05 -9.27 13.75
N GLU A 48 9.16 -10.00 13.60
CA GLU A 48 10.39 -9.77 14.36
C GLU A 48 10.96 -8.37 14.09
N SER A 49 11.00 -7.96 12.83
CA SER A 49 11.51 -6.65 12.40
C SER A 49 10.67 -5.50 12.95
N LEU A 50 9.36 -5.61 12.90
CA LEU A 50 8.44 -4.58 13.39
C LEU A 50 8.42 -4.49 14.92
N LYS A 51 8.58 -5.61 15.63
CA LYS A 51 8.79 -5.59 17.09
C LYS A 51 10.07 -4.83 17.47
N GLU A 52 11.14 -4.98 16.68
CA GLU A 52 12.38 -4.23 16.91
C GLU A 52 12.18 -2.73 16.60
N VAL A 53 11.48 -2.38 15.51
CA VAL A 53 11.08 -0.99 15.23
C VAL A 53 10.28 -0.39 16.37
N ASN A 54 9.28 -1.10 16.88
CA ASN A 54 8.45 -0.63 17.98
C ASN A 54 9.30 -0.38 19.26
N LYS A 55 10.20 -1.30 19.57
CA LYS A 55 11.08 -1.19 20.72
C LYS A 55 12.08 -0.03 20.63
N LEU A 56 12.70 0.16 19.45
CA LEU A 56 13.74 1.18 19.25
C LEU A 56 13.18 2.58 19.08
N TYR A 57 12.06 2.71 18.36
CA TYR A 57 11.54 3.99 17.92
C TYR A 57 10.30 4.43 18.70
N MET A 58 9.62 3.53 19.40
CA MET A 58 8.42 3.83 20.21
C MET A 58 7.40 4.70 19.44
N PRO A 59 6.93 4.27 18.24
CA PRO A 59 6.05 5.05 17.42
C PRO A 59 4.62 5.10 17.97
N ASP A 60 3.83 6.11 17.58
CA ASP A 60 2.40 6.18 17.85
C ASP A 60 1.58 5.33 16.88
N GLY A 61 2.10 5.12 15.67
CA GLY A 61 1.53 4.26 14.65
C GLY A 61 2.60 3.44 13.94
N LEU A 62 2.26 2.20 13.56
CA LEU A 62 3.18 1.24 12.98
C LEU A 62 2.62 0.66 11.68
N PRO A 63 3.17 1.06 10.52
CA PRO A 63 2.88 0.43 9.23
C PRO A 63 3.44 -0.99 9.20
N VAL A 64 2.57 -1.99 8.91
CA VAL A 64 3.00 -3.40 8.95
C VAL A 64 3.86 -3.77 7.77
N LEU A 65 3.44 -3.36 6.57
CA LEU A 65 4.19 -3.67 5.36
C LEU A 65 4.21 -2.45 4.45
N PHE A 66 5.40 -1.96 4.13
CA PHE A 66 5.55 -0.88 3.15
C PHE A 66 6.10 -1.46 1.84
N ASP A 67 5.19 -2.06 1.09
CA ASP A 67 5.45 -2.66 -0.22
C ASP A 67 4.28 -2.33 -1.16
N LEU A 68 4.50 -1.41 -2.08
CA LEU A 68 3.48 -0.95 -3.04
C LEU A 68 3.40 -1.84 -4.30
N GLN A 69 4.08 -2.98 -4.30
CA GLN A 69 4.17 -3.88 -5.45
C GLN A 69 3.36 -5.16 -5.28
N ILE A 70 2.76 -5.41 -4.12
CA ILE A 70 1.95 -6.62 -3.87
C ILE A 70 0.79 -6.70 -4.85
N GLU A 71 0.04 -5.62 -5.01
CA GLU A 71 -1.11 -5.54 -5.92
C GLU A 71 -0.66 -5.70 -7.38
N ALA A 72 0.45 -5.05 -7.74
CA ALA A 72 1.00 -5.15 -9.09
C ALA A 72 1.46 -6.57 -9.43
N GLU A 73 2.11 -7.26 -8.48
CA GLU A 73 2.53 -8.66 -8.61
C GLU A 73 1.33 -9.59 -8.84
N ILE A 74 0.26 -9.43 -8.07
CA ILE A 74 -0.99 -10.21 -8.21
C ILE A 74 -1.62 -9.98 -9.58
N LEU A 75 -1.55 -8.75 -10.09
CA LEU A 75 -2.10 -8.37 -11.39
C LEU A 75 -1.15 -8.68 -12.57
N GLY A 76 -0.08 -9.45 -12.34
CA GLY A 76 0.78 -10.02 -13.38
C GLY A 76 2.06 -9.25 -13.69
N CYS A 77 2.43 -8.24 -12.89
CA CYS A 77 3.76 -7.64 -13.01
C CYS A 77 4.83 -8.59 -12.47
N GLU A 78 5.93 -8.78 -13.20
CA GLU A 78 7.14 -9.35 -12.64
C GLU A 78 7.87 -8.32 -11.78
N LEU A 79 8.40 -8.76 -10.65
CA LEU A 79 9.18 -7.92 -9.75
C LEU A 79 10.68 -8.19 -9.88
N MET A 80 11.46 -7.13 -9.76
CA MET A 80 12.91 -7.21 -9.59
C MET A 80 13.24 -6.95 -8.12
N TRP A 81 13.78 -7.96 -7.47
CA TRP A 81 14.14 -7.92 -6.05
C TRP A 81 15.54 -7.32 -5.85
N ALA A 82 15.69 -6.55 -4.80
CA ALA A 82 16.94 -5.97 -4.37
C ALA A 82 17.25 -6.37 -2.92
N LYS A 83 18.52 -6.28 -2.54
CA LYS A 83 18.94 -6.66 -1.19
C LYS A 83 18.46 -5.68 -0.12
N ASP A 84 18.65 -4.40 -0.36
CA ASP A 84 18.51 -3.33 0.66
C ASP A 84 17.40 -2.31 0.30
N ASN A 85 16.65 -2.58 -0.78
CA ASN A 85 15.56 -1.71 -1.25
C ASN A 85 14.29 -2.53 -1.49
N PRO A 86 13.10 -1.89 -1.45
CA PRO A 86 11.86 -2.52 -1.89
C PRO A 86 11.98 -3.05 -3.31
N PRO A 87 11.21 -4.08 -3.69
CA PRO A 87 11.19 -4.55 -5.07
C PRO A 87 10.69 -3.46 -6.00
N SER A 88 11.08 -3.52 -7.26
CA SER A 88 10.57 -2.66 -8.33
C SER A 88 9.85 -3.47 -9.40
N VAL A 89 8.87 -2.85 -10.06
CA VAL A 89 8.19 -3.49 -11.19
C VAL A 89 9.14 -3.60 -12.38
N LYS A 90 9.26 -4.81 -12.92
CA LYS A 90 10.11 -5.15 -14.06
C LYS A 90 9.33 -5.19 -15.38
N THR A 91 8.12 -5.73 -15.36
CA THR A 91 7.26 -5.86 -16.54
C THR A 91 5.90 -5.22 -16.32
N HIS A 92 5.30 -4.78 -17.40
CA HIS A 92 4.01 -4.07 -17.39
C HIS A 92 3.02 -4.85 -18.28
N PRO A 93 2.11 -5.64 -17.71
CA PRO A 93 1.24 -6.53 -18.49
C PRO A 93 0.37 -5.82 -19.53
N LEU A 94 0.06 -4.54 -19.31
CA LEU A 94 -0.74 -3.74 -20.24
C LEU A 94 0.11 -2.80 -21.13
N GLU A 95 1.44 -2.95 -21.17
CA GLU A 95 2.30 -2.04 -21.93
C GLU A 95 1.93 -1.94 -23.41
N ASN A 96 1.61 -3.09 -24.03
CA ASN A 96 1.34 -3.17 -25.46
C ASN A 96 -0.14 -3.21 -25.82
N GLU A 97 -1.04 -3.40 -24.85
CA GLU A 97 -2.47 -3.55 -25.08
C GLU A 97 -3.29 -2.63 -24.15
N LYS A 98 -4.26 -1.93 -24.71
CA LYS A 98 -5.19 -1.11 -23.96
C LYS A 98 -6.42 -1.92 -23.55
N THR A 99 -6.21 -2.85 -22.63
CA THR A 99 -7.26 -3.67 -22.02
C THR A 99 -7.35 -3.38 -20.53
N LEU A 100 -8.42 -3.79 -19.90
CA LEU A 100 -8.51 -3.83 -18.44
C LEU A 100 -8.11 -5.24 -17.97
N PRO A 101 -7.49 -5.35 -16.78
CA PRO A 101 -7.27 -6.66 -16.18
C PRO A 101 -8.61 -7.40 -15.99
N CYS A 102 -8.57 -8.72 -16.10
CA CYS A 102 -9.76 -9.54 -15.84
C CYS A 102 -10.24 -9.35 -14.38
N THR A 103 -11.55 -9.24 -14.17
CA THR A 103 -12.12 -9.21 -12.82
C THR A 103 -11.81 -10.47 -12.01
N CYS A 104 -11.45 -11.56 -12.67
CA CYS A 104 -10.97 -12.79 -12.05
C CYS A 104 -9.60 -12.63 -11.37
N MET A 105 -8.89 -11.54 -11.61
CA MET A 105 -7.61 -11.18 -10.97
C MET A 105 -7.78 -10.27 -9.74
N MET A 106 -9.04 -9.95 -9.34
CA MET A 106 -9.26 -9.19 -8.11
C MET A 106 -8.61 -9.90 -6.93
N PRO A 107 -7.85 -9.20 -6.07
CA PRO A 107 -7.18 -9.78 -4.92
C PRO A 107 -8.16 -10.46 -3.96
N THR A 108 -7.73 -11.59 -3.41
CA THR A 108 -8.38 -12.32 -2.33
C THR A 108 -7.38 -12.56 -1.21
N GLU A 109 -7.85 -13.01 -0.04
CA GLU A 109 -6.95 -13.35 1.08
C GLU A 109 -5.93 -14.45 0.74
N GLU A 110 -6.12 -15.20 -0.36
CA GLU A 110 -5.23 -16.28 -0.81
C GLU A 110 -4.28 -15.84 -1.93
N SER A 111 -4.39 -14.59 -2.43
CA SER A 111 -3.63 -14.13 -3.58
C SER A 111 -2.19 -13.77 -3.22
N GLY A 112 -1.23 -14.31 -3.96
CA GLY A 112 0.19 -13.93 -3.90
C GLY A 112 0.76 -13.89 -2.47
N ARG A 113 1.29 -12.74 -2.06
CA ARG A 113 1.85 -12.50 -0.72
C ARG A 113 0.85 -11.96 0.30
N ILE A 114 -0.43 -11.84 -0.04
CA ILE A 114 -1.47 -11.35 0.89
C ILE A 114 -1.58 -12.22 2.15
N PRO A 115 -1.63 -13.57 2.09
CA PRO A 115 -1.73 -14.39 3.30
C PRO A 115 -0.65 -14.07 4.33
N MET A 116 0.58 -13.88 3.87
CA MET A 116 1.73 -13.51 4.70
C MET A 116 1.56 -12.10 5.31
N ALA A 117 1.12 -11.12 4.52
CA ALA A 117 0.89 -9.75 4.99
C ALA A 117 -0.22 -9.69 6.06
N LEU A 118 -1.31 -10.42 5.86
CA LEU A 118 -2.43 -10.49 6.82
C LEU A 118 -2.04 -11.24 8.10
N ASP A 119 -1.25 -12.32 8.00
CA ASP A 119 -0.72 -13.02 9.18
C ASP A 119 0.17 -12.09 10.02
N ALA A 120 1.11 -11.41 9.38
CA ALA A 120 1.97 -10.43 10.06
C ALA A 120 1.13 -9.32 10.73
N THR A 121 0.09 -8.83 10.04
CA THR A 121 -0.81 -7.79 10.56
C THR A 121 -1.52 -8.27 11.84
N ARG A 122 -2.15 -9.45 11.82
CA ARG A 122 -2.84 -10.01 13.00
C ARG A 122 -1.90 -10.16 14.19
N ARG A 123 -0.69 -10.68 13.95
CA ARG A 123 0.32 -10.93 15.00
C ARG A 123 0.91 -9.63 15.57
N ILE A 124 1.11 -8.61 14.75
CA ILE A 124 1.55 -7.30 15.23
C ILE A 124 0.43 -6.61 16.00
N LYS A 125 -0.82 -6.71 15.50
CA LYS A 125 -2.00 -6.21 16.23
C LYS A 125 -2.12 -6.83 17.61
N GLU A 126 -1.96 -8.13 17.73
CA GLU A 126 -1.98 -8.82 19.03
C GLU A 126 -0.82 -8.40 19.93
N ALA A 127 0.37 -8.16 19.38
CA ALA A 127 1.56 -7.89 20.16
C ALA A 127 1.64 -6.45 20.71
N VAL A 128 1.18 -5.44 19.95
CA VAL A 128 1.37 -4.01 20.29
C VAL A 128 0.15 -3.13 19.99
N GLY A 129 -0.90 -3.69 19.42
CA GLY A 129 -2.05 -2.93 18.91
C GLY A 129 -2.95 -2.27 19.96
N ASP A 130 -2.71 -2.49 21.25
CA ASP A 130 -3.39 -1.78 22.34
C ASP A 130 -2.85 -0.35 22.50
N ASP A 131 -1.52 -0.19 22.32
CA ASP A 131 -0.82 1.07 22.55
C ASP A 131 -0.49 1.82 21.24
N VAL A 132 -0.28 1.10 20.13
CA VAL A 132 0.18 1.61 18.84
C VAL A 132 -0.89 1.40 17.77
N ALA A 133 -1.20 2.42 16.97
CA ALA A 133 -2.12 2.27 15.85
C ALA A 133 -1.48 1.45 14.72
N ILE A 134 -2.16 0.40 14.28
CA ILE A 134 -1.66 -0.49 13.22
C ILE A 134 -2.15 0.00 11.87
N TYR A 135 -1.21 0.22 10.94
CA TYR A 135 -1.47 0.73 9.60
C TYR A 135 -1.37 -0.36 8.55
N GLY A 136 -2.43 -0.52 7.76
CA GLY A 136 -2.38 -1.21 6.46
C GLY A 136 -2.01 -0.23 5.37
N LEU A 137 -0.97 -0.51 4.61
CA LEU A 137 -0.56 0.30 3.47
C LEU A 137 -1.02 -0.36 2.18
N ILE A 138 -1.66 0.40 1.32
CA ILE A 138 -2.13 -0.06 0.02
C ILE A 138 -1.61 0.83 -1.10
N CYS A 139 -1.35 0.23 -2.26
CA CYS A 139 -0.95 0.98 -3.45
C CYS A 139 -2.11 1.86 -3.92
N GLY A 140 -1.85 3.14 -4.14
CA GLY A 140 -2.85 4.07 -4.68
C GLY A 140 -3.22 3.74 -6.12
N PRO A 141 -4.47 4.06 -6.53
CA PRO A 141 -5.02 3.66 -7.83
C PRO A 141 -4.19 4.10 -9.03
N PHE A 142 -3.63 5.32 -9.01
CA PHE A 142 -2.85 5.81 -10.14
C PHE A 142 -1.45 5.18 -10.21
N THR A 143 -0.80 4.98 -9.08
CA THR A 143 0.47 4.25 -9.02
C THR A 143 0.29 2.81 -9.49
N LEU A 144 -0.76 2.12 -9.06
CA LEU A 144 -1.04 0.76 -9.52
C LEU A 144 -1.33 0.71 -11.03
N ALA A 145 -2.15 1.63 -11.55
CA ALA A 145 -2.41 1.74 -12.99
C ALA A 145 -1.11 1.98 -13.78
N SER A 146 -0.19 2.78 -13.23
CA SER A 146 1.14 3.01 -13.82
C SER A 146 2.02 1.76 -13.78
N HIS A 147 1.94 0.95 -12.73
CA HIS A 147 2.62 -0.35 -12.69
C HIS A 147 2.13 -1.30 -13.77
N LEU A 148 0.83 -1.31 -14.05
CA LEU A 148 0.24 -2.17 -15.07
C LEU A 148 0.54 -1.68 -16.49
N ARG A 149 0.44 -0.37 -16.75
CA ARG A 149 0.53 0.25 -18.07
C ARG A 149 1.94 0.74 -18.45
N GLY A 150 2.82 0.84 -17.46
CA GLY A 150 4.13 1.46 -17.63
C GLY A 150 4.03 2.96 -17.90
N SER A 151 5.09 3.55 -18.45
CA SER A 151 5.16 4.98 -18.76
C SER A 151 4.13 5.43 -19.81
N ASN A 152 3.54 4.49 -20.56
CA ASN A 152 2.50 4.79 -21.55
C ASN A 152 1.25 5.44 -20.95
N ILE A 153 1.00 5.26 -19.64
CA ILE A 153 -0.15 5.87 -18.97
C ILE A 153 -0.15 7.38 -19.10
N PHE A 154 1.00 8.04 -19.05
CA PHE A 154 1.10 9.50 -19.20
C PHE A 154 0.74 9.97 -20.60
N MET A 155 1.04 9.18 -21.63
CA MET A 155 0.60 9.47 -23.00
C MET A 155 -0.89 9.22 -23.17
N ASP A 156 -1.41 8.16 -22.54
CA ASP A 156 -2.84 7.83 -22.59
C ASP A 156 -3.68 8.88 -21.87
N MET A 157 -3.21 9.50 -20.80
CA MET A 157 -3.88 10.66 -20.17
C MET A 157 -4.14 11.81 -21.14
N MET A 158 -3.35 11.94 -22.21
CA MET A 158 -3.55 12.98 -23.24
C MET A 158 -4.39 12.48 -24.41
N LYS A 159 -4.24 11.21 -24.79
CA LYS A 159 -4.79 10.67 -26.05
C LYS A 159 -6.05 9.82 -25.86
N ASP A 160 -6.22 9.21 -24.67
CA ASP A 160 -7.29 8.24 -24.39
C ASP A 160 -7.70 8.28 -22.92
N LYS A 161 -8.37 9.36 -22.58
CA LYS A 161 -8.71 9.66 -21.18
C LYS A 161 -9.68 8.66 -20.57
N GLU A 162 -10.60 8.13 -21.37
CA GLU A 162 -11.60 7.17 -20.88
C GLU A 162 -10.92 5.86 -20.49
N TYR A 163 -9.98 5.35 -21.30
CA TYR A 163 -9.17 4.19 -20.91
C TYR A 163 -8.44 4.38 -19.59
N VAL A 164 -7.82 5.58 -19.38
CA VAL A 164 -7.13 5.87 -18.12
C VAL A 164 -8.10 5.90 -16.93
N LYS A 165 -9.28 6.51 -17.09
CA LYS A 165 -10.30 6.53 -16.05
C LYS A 165 -10.75 5.11 -15.68
N ASP A 166 -11.03 4.29 -16.69
CA ASP A 166 -11.47 2.91 -16.51
C ASP A 166 -10.40 2.08 -15.79
N LEU A 167 -9.12 2.22 -16.20
CA LEU A 167 -8.00 1.51 -15.58
C LEU A 167 -7.78 1.96 -14.12
N VAL A 168 -7.80 3.27 -13.86
CA VAL A 168 -7.66 3.80 -12.49
C VAL A 168 -8.88 3.44 -11.66
N GLY A 169 -10.09 3.40 -12.24
CA GLY A 169 -11.31 2.92 -11.59
C GLY A 169 -11.19 1.44 -11.17
N TYR A 170 -10.67 0.59 -12.05
CA TYR A 170 -10.37 -0.81 -11.71
C TYR A 170 -9.34 -0.91 -10.56
N CYS A 171 -8.27 -0.11 -10.62
CA CYS A 171 -7.27 -0.07 -9.55
C CYS A 171 -7.84 0.44 -8.21
N GLY A 172 -8.82 1.35 -8.26
CA GLY A 172 -9.58 1.79 -7.09
C GLY A 172 -10.36 0.64 -6.44
N GLN A 173 -10.99 -0.23 -7.24
CA GLN A 173 -11.65 -1.43 -6.72
C GLN A 173 -10.65 -2.41 -6.07
N VAL A 174 -9.46 -2.55 -6.66
CA VAL A 174 -8.37 -3.34 -6.04
C VAL A 174 -7.98 -2.74 -4.69
N ALA A 175 -7.81 -1.42 -4.61
CA ALA A 175 -7.49 -0.73 -3.37
C ALA A 175 -8.56 -0.94 -2.29
N CYS A 176 -9.86 -0.88 -2.63
CA CYS A 176 -10.96 -1.19 -1.69
C CYS A 176 -10.87 -2.63 -1.17
N LYS A 177 -10.58 -3.61 -2.05
CA LYS A 177 -10.43 -5.01 -1.63
C LYS A 177 -9.23 -5.21 -0.70
N MET A 178 -8.11 -4.57 -0.97
CA MET A 178 -6.95 -4.59 -0.07
C MET A 178 -7.27 -3.95 1.28
N ALA A 179 -7.96 -2.79 1.28
CA ALA A 179 -8.39 -2.13 2.49
C ALA A 179 -9.29 -3.02 3.36
N GLU A 180 -10.31 -3.65 2.75
CA GLU A 180 -11.20 -4.61 3.42
C GLU A 180 -10.43 -5.73 4.13
N MET A 181 -9.47 -6.35 3.43
CA MET A 181 -8.66 -7.43 4.00
C MET A 181 -7.77 -6.95 5.17
N TYR A 182 -7.14 -5.80 5.06
CA TYR A 182 -6.33 -5.23 6.15
C TYR A 182 -7.17 -4.80 7.36
N ILE A 183 -8.37 -4.23 7.14
CA ILE A 183 -9.32 -3.90 8.21
C ILE A 183 -9.73 -5.18 8.96
N ASN A 184 -10.10 -6.24 8.21
CA ASN A 184 -10.46 -7.53 8.79
C ASN A 184 -9.30 -8.22 9.53
N ALA A 185 -8.06 -7.95 9.13
CA ALA A 185 -6.86 -8.41 9.83
C ALA A 185 -6.54 -7.58 11.09
N GLY A 186 -7.24 -6.47 11.33
CA GLY A 186 -7.15 -5.66 12.55
C GLY A 186 -6.38 -4.34 12.41
N CYS A 187 -6.15 -3.85 11.19
CA CYS A 187 -5.60 -2.51 11.01
C CYS A 187 -6.55 -1.44 11.58
N ASP A 188 -5.99 -0.44 12.22
CA ASP A 188 -6.70 0.71 12.77
C ASP A 188 -6.82 1.84 11.76
N VAL A 189 -5.89 1.90 10.82
CA VAL A 189 -5.79 2.93 9.78
C VAL A 189 -5.39 2.28 8.46
N ILE A 190 -6.02 2.71 7.38
CA ILE A 190 -5.59 2.39 6.01
C ILE A 190 -4.92 3.62 5.41
N ALA A 191 -3.69 3.46 4.95
CA ALA A 191 -2.96 4.50 4.26
C ALA A 191 -2.85 4.19 2.77
N VAL A 192 -3.50 5.01 1.94
CA VAL A 192 -3.40 4.92 0.48
C VAL A 192 -2.16 5.68 0.03
N VAL A 193 -1.19 4.97 -0.53
CA VAL A 193 0.11 5.53 -0.91
C VAL A 193 0.23 5.59 -2.44
N ASP A 194 0.15 6.80 -2.98
CA ASP A 194 0.16 7.04 -4.43
C ASP A 194 1.25 8.06 -4.85
N PRO A 195 2.55 7.65 -4.83
CA PRO A 195 3.64 8.57 -5.10
C PRO A 195 3.64 9.13 -6.52
N LEU A 196 3.17 8.38 -7.51
CA LEU A 196 3.20 8.81 -8.91
C LEU A 196 2.17 9.89 -9.22
N ILE A 197 1.14 10.07 -8.38
CA ILE A 197 0.17 11.15 -8.55
C ILE A 197 0.83 12.54 -8.47
N SER A 198 1.98 12.65 -7.80
CA SER A 198 2.77 13.89 -7.73
C SER A 198 3.27 14.39 -9.09
N GLN A 199 3.30 13.51 -10.10
CA GLN A 199 3.70 13.84 -11.46
C GLN A 199 2.52 14.33 -12.33
N VAL A 200 1.32 14.33 -11.79
CA VAL A 200 0.09 14.73 -12.48
C VAL A 200 -0.33 16.13 -12.03
N SER A 201 -0.73 16.99 -12.98
CA SER A 201 -1.19 18.33 -12.62
C SER A 201 -2.50 18.29 -11.82
N PRO A 202 -2.74 19.23 -10.87
CA PRO A 202 -3.99 19.26 -10.09
C PRO A 202 -5.25 19.23 -10.95
N LYS A 203 -5.24 19.93 -12.08
CA LYS A 203 -6.38 19.95 -13.03
C LYS A 203 -6.66 18.59 -13.66
N MET A 204 -5.63 17.78 -13.89
CA MET A 204 -5.80 16.42 -14.42
C MET A 204 -6.28 15.47 -13.34
N ILE A 205 -5.77 15.61 -12.11
CA ILE A 205 -6.26 14.85 -10.96
C ILE A 205 -7.76 15.09 -10.79
N GLU A 206 -8.19 16.35 -10.69
CA GLU A 206 -9.60 16.71 -10.53
C GLU A 206 -10.50 16.14 -11.63
N LYS A 207 -10.05 16.17 -12.90
CA LYS A 207 -10.88 15.76 -14.05
C LYS A 207 -10.91 14.28 -14.33
N MET A 208 -9.87 13.53 -13.92
CA MET A 208 -9.67 12.16 -14.38
C MET A 208 -9.54 11.14 -13.27
N LEU A 209 -9.04 11.55 -12.10
CA LEU A 209 -8.63 10.62 -11.05
C LEU A 209 -9.46 10.75 -9.77
N SER A 210 -10.01 11.95 -9.49
CA SER A 210 -10.68 12.23 -8.21
C SER A 210 -11.83 11.26 -7.91
N GLU A 211 -12.63 10.87 -8.91
CA GLU A 211 -13.75 9.94 -8.73
C GLU A 211 -13.29 8.58 -8.16
N SER A 212 -12.19 8.03 -8.70
CA SER A 212 -11.63 6.76 -8.22
C SER A 212 -11.06 6.88 -6.81
N PHE A 213 -10.45 8.02 -6.46
CA PHE A 213 -9.94 8.24 -5.11
C PHE A 213 -11.07 8.46 -4.10
N VAL A 214 -12.10 9.26 -4.45
CA VAL A 214 -13.29 9.41 -3.60
C VAL A 214 -13.92 8.06 -3.32
N GLY A 215 -14.09 7.21 -4.34
CA GLY A 215 -14.63 5.86 -4.17
C GLY A 215 -13.83 4.98 -3.20
N VAL A 216 -12.50 5.18 -3.10
CA VAL A 216 -11.66 4.46 -2.12
C VAL A 216 -11.84 5.01 -0.71
N PHE A 217 -11.96 6.34 -0.55
CA PHE A 217 -12.06 6.96 0.77
C PHE A 217 -13.48 6.92 1.35
N ASP A 218 -14.51 6.76 0.51
CA ASP A 218 -15.91 6.65 0.94
C ASP A 218 -16.32 5.17 1.18
N TYR A 219 -15.43 4.21 0.89
CA TYR A 219 -15.65 2.78 1.09
C TYR A 219 -15.57 2.40 2.57
#